data_399fefb425de40bc566e7bd68bba1474
#
_entry.id   399fefb425de40bc566e7bd68bba1474
#
_cell.length_a   1.000
_cell.length_b   1.000
_cell.length_c   1.000
_cell.angle_alpha   90.00
_cell.angle_beta   90.00
_cell.angle_gamma   90.00
#
_symmetry.space_group_name_H-M   'P 1'
#
loop_
_entity.id
_entity.type
_entity.pdbx_description
1 polymer ?
#
loop_
_entity_poly.entity_id
_entity_poly.type
_entity_poly.pdbx_seq_one_letter_code
_entity_poly.pdbx_strand_id
1 'polypeptide(L)'
;MAENFKSKKYAIVLAAGISSRMGICKTSLLWVEGKDLLNYQLEQWLNVGFTPVVVLGLHNSHRQKDFHPECITVINSHAYLGKTTSILTGLQQIPQDFEILAISAVDQPRNLNIYQHLVQSHEENLALITAPTYRGKMGHPLLFANEMRSHLANIQESSLGLRQVIQDFYPVICQVAFENPEVVVDINTPEIYQKCFGLYSTLP
;
A
#
# COMPACT_ATOMS: atom_id res chain seq x y z
N MET A 1 2.11 33.80 -8.45
CA MET A 1 2.91 32.61 -8.08
C MET A 1 1.91 31.55 -7.69
N ALA A 2 1.76 30.50 -8.47
CA ALA A 2 0.91 29.37 -8.10
C ALA A 2 1.58 28.66 -6.90
N GLU A 3 0.97 28.72 -5.73
CA GLU A 3 1.35 27.85 -4.62
C GLU A 3 1.20 26.41 -5.13
N ASN A 4 2.33 25.72 -5.20
CA ASN A 4 2.36 24.29 -5.47
C ASN A 4 1.71 23.61 -4.27
N PHE A 5 0.38 23.42 -4.30
CA PHE A 5 -0.33 22.64 -3.30
C PHE A 5 0.19 21.19 -3.43
N LYS A 6 1.20 20.91 -2.61
CA LYS A 6 1.72 19.56 -2.49
C LYS A 6 0.55 18.66 -2.03
N SER A 7 0.24 17.62 -2.77
CA SER A 7 -0.82 16.68 -2.40
C SER A 7 -0.67 16.31 -0.91
N LYS A 8 -1.77 16.34 -0.17
CA LYS A 8 -1.84 15.87 1.23
C LYS A 8 -2.24 14.41 1.33
N LYS A 9 -2.17 13.68 0.21
CA LYS A 9 -2.48 12.25 0.12
C LYS A 9 -1.18 11.45 0.07
N TYR A 10 -1.05 10.46 0.94
CA TYR A 10 0.16 9.65 1.08
C TYR A 10 -0.15 8.17 1.00
N ALA A 11 0.76 7.38 0.44
CA ALA A 11 0.62 5.93 0.38
C ALA A 11 1.85 5.24 0.96
N ILE A 12 1.74 4.61 2.13
CA ILE A 12 2.78 3.74 2.67
C ILE A 12 2.77 2.43 1.87
N VAL A 13 3.89 2.15 1.19
CA VAL A 13 4.11 0.90 0.46
C VAL A 13 5.14 0.06 1.23
N LEU A 14 4.65 -1.00 1.87
CA LEU A 14 5.48 -1.88 2.70
C LEU A 14 6.29 -2.83 1.81
N ALA A 15 7.59 -2.62 1.76
CA ALA A 15 8.53 -3.37 0.94
C ALA A 15 9.71 -3.98 1.73
N ALA A 16 9.64 -3.94 3.07
CA ALA A 16 10.71 -4.41 3.97
C ALA A 16 10.70 -5.92 4.24
N GLY A 17 9.76 -6.68 3.68
CA GLY A 17 9.63 -8.13 3.89
C GLY A 17 10.71 -8.94 3.15
N ILE A 18 11.25 -9.98 3.78
CA ILE A 18 12.36 -10.82 3.25
C ILE A 18 11.91 -11.71 2.07
N SER A 19 10.61 -11.86 1.81
CA SER A 19 10.06 -12.67 0.69
C SER A 19 10.48 -14.16 0.71
N SER A 20 10.66 -14.76 1.88
CA SER A 20 11.25 -16.11 2.05
C SER A 20 10.58 -17.21 1.22
N ARG A 21 9.25 -17.16 1.05
CA ARG A 21 8.48 -18.13 0.24
C ARG A 21 8.65 -17.96 -1.27
N MET A 22 9.07 -16.79 -1.71
CA MET A 22 9.29 -16.49 -3.13
C MET A 22 10.69 -16.90 -3.61
N GLY A 23 11.66 -17.04 -2.70
CA GLY A 23 13.07 -17.25 -3.06
C GLY A 23 13.74 -16.05 -3.74
N ILE A 24 12.97 -15.03 -4.12
CA ILE A 24 13.42 -13.81 -4.81
C ILE A 24 12.80 -12.59 -4.11
N CYS A 25 13.54 -11.49 -4.07
CA CYS A 25 13.04 -10.24 -3.51
C CYS A 25 11.85 -9.72 -4.35
N LYS A 26 10.67 -9.60 -3.74
CA LYS A 26 9.43 -9.17 -4.43
C LYS A 26 9.57 -7.80 -5.07
N THR A 27 10.38 -6.91 -4.50
CA THR A 27 10.58 -5.56 -5.03
C THR A 27 11.21 -5.53 -6.41
N SER A 28 11.91 -6.61 -6.80
CA SER A 28 12.63 -6.73 -8.07
C SER A 28 11.96 -7.70 -9.05
N LEU A 29 10.79 -8.23 -8.70
CA LEU A 29 10.04 -9.09 -9.62
C LEU A 29 9.57 -8.27 -10.83
N LEU A 30 9.91 -8.74 -12.02
CA LEU A 30 9.39 -8.13 -13.26
C LEU A 30 7.86 -8.18 -13.24
N TRP A 31 7.23 -7.07 -13.65
CA TRP A 31 5.78 -7.00 -13.70
C TRP A 31 5.32 -6.64 -15.12
N VAL A 32 4.72 -5.54 -15.37
CA VAL A 32 4.22 -5.14 -16.69
C VAL A 32 5.06 -4.00 -17.28
N GLU A 33 5.05 -3.85 -18.60
CA GLU A 33 5.72 -2.76 -19.33
C GLU A 33 7.23 -2.64 -19.01
N GLY A 34 7.88 -3.74 -18.67
CA GLY A 34 9.30 -3.74 -18.30
C GLY A 34 9.61 -3.17 -16.91
N LYS A 35 8.59 -2.81 -16.14
CA LYS A 35 8.71 -2.34 -14.76
C LYS A 35 8.74 -3.51 -13.78
N ASP A 36 9.44 -3.35 -12.67
CA ASP A 36 9.28 -4.27 -11.56
C ASP A 36 8.00 -3.97 -10.75
N LEU A 37 7.64 -4.94 -9.91
CA LEU A 37 6.39 -4.92 -9.13
C LEU A 37 6.26 -3.70 -8.23
N LEU A 38 7.38 -3.24 -7.63
CA LEU A 38 7.36 -2.08 -6.75
C LEU A 38 7.19 -0.79 -7.55
N ASN A 39 7.99 -0.58 -8.60
CA ASN A 39 7.89 0.62 -9.46
C ASN A 39 6.51 0.73 -10.11
N TYR A 40 5.91 -0.38 -10.55
CA TYR A 40 4.54 -0.38 -11.05
C TYR A 40 3.57 0.18 -10.01
N GLN A 41 3.60 -0.32 -8.76
CA GLN A 41 2.68 0.15 -7.72
C GLN A 41 2.91 1.61 -7.35
N LEU A 42 4.17 2.06 -7.28
CA LEU A 42 4.49 3.45 -6.98
C LEU A 42 3.90 4.40 -8.02
N GLU A 43 4.00 4.02 -9.30
CA GLU A 43 3.40 4.78 -10.40
C GLU A 43 1.87 4.84 -10.30
N GLN A 44 1.20 3.73 -9.94
CA GLN A 44 -0.26 3.77 -9.75
C GLN A 44 -0.65 4.78 -8.66
N TRP A 45 0.09 4.83 -7.55
CA TRP A 45 -0.15 5.81 -6.48
C TRP A 45 0.10 7.25 -6.92
N LEU A 46 1.17 7.51 -7.69
CA LEU A 46 1.45 8.82 -8.28
C LEU A 46 0.31 9.24 -9.23
N ASN A 47 -0.18 8.33 -10.07
CA ASN A 47 -1.25 8.58 -11.03
C ASN A 47 -2.60 8.94 -10.38
N VAL A 48 -2.83 8.55 -9.12
CA VAL A 48 -4.02 8.98 -8.35
C VAL A 48 -3.72 10.14 -7.40
N GLY A 49 -2.58 10.80 -7.55
CA GLY A 49 -2.22 12.02 -6.83
C GLY A 49 -1.71 11.80 -5.40
N PHE A 50 -1.25 10.59 -5.07
CA PHE A 50 -0.60 10.30 -3.78
C PHE A 50 0.91 10.48 -3.87
N THR A 51 1.52 10.87 -2.76
CA THR A 51 2.98 10.79 -2.56
C THR A 51 3.29 9.43 -1.93
N PRO A 52 3.96 8.50 -2.67
CA PRO A 52 4.34 7.21 -2.10
C PRO A 52 5.44 7.34 -1.04
N VAL A 53 5.27 6.62 0.06
CA VAL A 53 6.29 6.45 1.12
C VAL A 53 6.72 4.99 1.11
N VAL A 54 7.86 4.71 0.52
CA VAL A 54 8.40 3.36 0.35
C VAL A 54 9.19 2.97 1.59
N VAL A 55 8.73 1.92 2.26
CA VAL A 55 9.44 1.38 3.43
C VAL A 55 10.22 0.14 3.03
N LEU A 56 11.54 0.29 2.91
CA LEU A 56 12.49 -0.79 2.59
C LEU A 56 13.05 -1.43 3.87
N GLY A 57 13.53 -2.66 3.74
CA GLY A 57 14.39 -3.31 4.74
C GLY A 57 15.87 -3.10 4.44
N LEU A 58 16.76 -3.56 5.36
CA LEU A 58 18.21 -3.48 5.16
C LEU A 58 18.66 -4.26 3.91
N HIS A 59 18.05 -5.43 3.64
CA HIS A 59 18.42 -6.32 2.54
C HIS A 59 18.17 -5.74 1.15
N ASN A 60 17.25 -4.79 1.01
CA ASN A 60 16.91 -4.15 -0.26
C ASN A 60 17.07 -2.62 -0.23
N SER A 61 17.81 -2.09 0.74
CA SER A 61 18.05 -0.65 0.92
C SER A 61 18.78 0.00 -0.26
N HIS A 62 19.57 -0.77 -1.02
CA HIS A 62 20.26 -0.31 -2.23
C HIS A 62 19.30 0.22 -3.29
N ARG A 63 18.03 -0.16 -3.24
CA ARG A 63 16.99 0.26 -4.18
C ARG A 63 16.48 1.69 -3.99
N GLN A 64 16.92 2.41 -2.97
CA GLN A 64 16.48 3.80 -2.72
C GLN A 64 16.65 4.74 -3.94
N LYS A 65 17.60 4.43 -4.82
CA LYS A 65 17.94 5.25 -6.00
C LYS A 65 17.09 4.92 -7.23
N ASP A 66 16.26 3.88 -7.15
CA ASP A 66 15.56 3.32 -8.32
C ASP A 66 14.16 3.90 -8.50
N PHE A 67 13.69 4.77 -7.59
CA PHE A 67 12.32 5.23 -7.55
C PHE A 67 12.16 6.66 -8.09
N HIS A 68 10.92 6.98 -8.49
CA HIS A 68 10.58 8.32 -8.95
C HIS A 68 10.93 9.37 -7.88
N PRO A 69 11.45 10.56 -8.26
CA PRO A 69 11.87 11.61 -7.32
C PRO A 69 10.79 12.10 -6.35
N GLU A 70 9.52 11.95 -6.70
CA GLU A 70 8.40 12.30 -5.82
C GLU A 70 8.13 11.25 -4.73
N CYS A 71 8.76 10.08 -4.80
CA CYS A 71 8.64 9.06 -3.76
C CYS A 71 9.55 9.39 -2.57
N ILE A 72 9.00 9.27 -1.37
CA ILE A 72 9.77 9.31 -0.13
C ILE A 72 10.24 7.88 0.16
N THR A 73 11.53 7.69 0.43
CA THR A 73 12.06 6.37 0.75
C THR A 73 12.66 6.35 2.14
N VAL A 74 12.30 5.34 2.93
CA VAL A 74 12.81 5.14 4.29
C VAL A 74 13.19 3.69 4.51
N ILE A 75 14.23 3.45 5.32
CA ILE A 75 14.71 2.12 5.70
C ILE A 75 14.22 1.77 7.10
N ASN A 76 13.52 0.64 7.22
CA ASN A 76 13.21 0.04 8.51
C ASN A 76 14.26 -1.01 8.88
N SER A 77 15.18 -0.68 9.79
CA SER A 77 16.18 -1.62 10.31
C SER A 77 15.58 -2.67 11.25
N HIS A 78 14.35 -2.46 11.73
CA HIS A 78 13.65 -3.34 12.66
C HIS A 78 12.52 -4.14 11.99
N ALA A 79 12.54 -4.29 10.66
CA ALA A 79 11.50 -5.01 9.91
C ALA A 79 11.31 -6.47 10.36
N TYR A 80 12.31 -7.08 10.98
CA TYR A 80 12.26 -8.43 11.57
C TYR A 80 11.31 -8.54 12.77
N LEU A 81 10.94 -7.41 13.39
CA LEU A 81 9.97 -7.36 14.50
C LEU A 81 8.51 -7.35 14.04
N GLY A 82 8.24 -7.37 12.73
CA GLY A 82 6.90 -7.44 12.17
C GLY A 82 6.49 -6.25 11.31
N LYS A 83 5.31 -6.36 10.70
CA LYS A 83 4.79 -5.33 9.77
C LYS A 83 4.49 -4.00 10.46
N THR A 84 4.11 -4.03 11.72
CA THR A 84 3.80 -2.84 12.52
C THR A 84 4.96 -1.85 12.54
N THR A 85 6.19 -2.32 12.71
CA THR A 85 7.37 -1.44 12.71
C THR A 85 7.54 -0.72 11.37
N SER A 86 7.23 -1.39 10.25
CA SER A 86 7.31 -0.76 8.93
C SER A 86 6.21 0.28 8.73
N ILE A 87 4.99 0.03 9.20
CA ILE A 87 3.90 1.02 9.15
C ILE A 87 4.28 2.27 9.95
N LEU A 88 4.76 2.09 11.18
CA LEU A 88 5.17 3.20 12.04
C LEU A 88 6.36 3.99 11.44
N THR A 89 7.34 3.30 10.86
CA THR A 89 8.47 3.94 10.17
C THR A 89 7.99 4.81 8.99
N GLY A 90 7.04 4.29 8.20
CA GLY A 90 6.44 5.05 7.10
C GLY A 90 5.61 6.24 7.60
N LEU A 91 4.80 6.05 8.65
CA LEU A 91 3.94 7.09 9.22
C LEU A 91 4.75 8.28 9.77
N GLN A 92 5.97 8.06 10.27
CA GLN A 92 6.87 9.10 10.73
C GLN A 92 7.35 10.06 9.62
N GLN A 93 7.28 9.64 8.35
CA GLN A 93 7.67 10.45 7.19
C GLN A 93 6.51 11.33 6.68
N ILE A 94 5.31 11.15 7.21
CA ILE A 94 4.09 11.81 6.73
C ILE A 94 3.73 13.00 7.63
N PRO A 95 3.44 14.19 7.04
CA PRO A 95 2.99 15.34 7.80
C PRO A 95 1.78 15.04 8.69
N GLN A 96 1.63 15.80 9.78
CA GLN A 96 0.54 15.60 10.74
C GLN A 96 -0.84 15.90 10.11
N ASP A 97 -0.88 16.80 9.15
CA ASP A 97 -2.08 17.34 8.49
C ASP A 97 -2.37 16.69 7.13
N PHE A 98 -1.98 15.43 6.92
CA PHE A 98 -2.38 14.73 5.71
C PHE A 98 -3.92 14.60 5.62
N GLU A 99 -4.45 14.45 4.42
CA GLU A 99 -5.88 14.26 4.19
C GLU A 99 -6.23 12.77 4.13
N ILE A 100 -5.53 12.02 3.30
CA ILE A 100 -5.75 10.58 3.10
C ILE A 100 -4.42 9.84 3.19
N LEU A 101 -4.41 8.77 3.96
CA LEU A 101 -3.31 7.81 4.04
C LEU A 101 -3.72 6.45 3.52
N ALA A 102 -3.05 5.96 2.48
CA ALA A 102 -3.19 4.58 2.04
C ALA A 102 -2.09 3.69 2.66
N ILE A 103 -2.43 2.44 2.95
CA ILE A 103 -1.48 1.41 3.38
C ILE A 103 -1.62 0.19 2.46
N SER A 104 -0.54 -0.17 1.79
CA SER A 104 -0.43 -1.35 0.92
C SER A 104 0.90 -2.07 1.12
N ALA A 105 1.06 -3.25 0.52
CA ALA A 105 2.32 -3.97 0.52
C ALA A 105 2.76 -4.29 -0.91
N VAL A 106 4.06 -4.47 -1.13
CA VAL A 106 4.64 -4.72 -2.46
C VAL A 106 4.06 -5.96 -3.15
N ASP A 107 3.54 -6.92 -2.41
CA ASP A 107 2.90 -8.12 -2.94
C ASP A 107 1.41 -7.95 -3.30
N GLN A 108 0.92 -6.73 -3.30
CA GLN A 108 -0.48 -6.36 -3.54
C GLN A 108 -0.63 -5.40 -4.72
N PRO A 109 -0.14 -5.75 -5.93
CA PRO A 109 -0.34 -4.88 -7.09
C PRO A 109 -1.83 -4.81 -7.44
N ARG A 110 -2.27 -3.62 -7.84
CA ARG A 110 -3.65 -3.37 -8.31
C ARG A 110 -3.58 -2.51 -9.57
N ASN A 111 -4.58 -2.63 -10.42
CA ASN A 111 -4.71 -1.74 -11.55
C ASN A 111 -5.19 -0.35 -11.12
N LEU A 112 -4.98 0.64 -11.99
CA LEU A 112 -5.29 2.05 -11.70
C LEU A 112 -6.76 2.27 -11.31
N ASN A 113 -7.68 1.57 -11.97
CA ASN A 113 -9.12 1.74 -11.72
C ASN A 113 -9.51 1.38 -10.28
N ILE A 114 -8.84 0.39 -9.67
CA ILE A 114 -9.09 0.04 -8.26
C ILE A 114 -8.69 1.19 -7.34
N TYR A 115 -7.50 1.78 -7.55
CA TYR A 115 -7.05 2.92 -6.75
C TYR A 115 -8.00 4.12 -6.91
N GLN A 116 -8.37 4.46 -8.16
CA GLN A 116 -9.30 5.56 -8.46
C GLN A 116 -10.64 5.38 -7.77
N HIS A 117 -11.25 4.20 -7.89
CA HIS A 117 -12.55 3.89 -7.31
C HIS A 117 -12.51 3.94 -5.77
N LEU A 118 -11.44 3.43 -5.14
CA LEU A 118 -11.28 3.49 -3.69
C LEU A 118 -11.13 4.93 -3.19
N VAL A 119 -10.31 5.75 -3.86
CA VAL A 119 -10.10 7.15 -3.51
C VAL A 119 -11.41 7.93 -3.65
N GLN A 120 -12.08 7.79 -4.78
CA GLN A 120 -13.37 8.42 -5.01
C GLN A 120 -14.39 8.04 -3.93
N SER A 121 -14.54 6.74 -3.64
CA SER A 121 -15.46 6.27 -2.60
C SER A 121 -15.09 6.78 -1.21
N HIS A 122 -13.81 6.90 -0.90
CA HIS A 122 -13.34 7.44 0.38
C HIS A 122 -13.75 8.91 0.55
N GLU A 123 -13.54 9.72 -0.49
CA GLU A 123 -13.85 11.15 -0.50
C GLU A 123 -15.37 11.41 -0.48
N GLU A 124 -16.13 10.72 -1.33
CA GLU A 124 -17.59 10.90 -1.43
C GLU A 124 -18.31 10.52 -0.13
N ASN A 125 -17.84 9.51 0.58
CA ASN A 125 -18.44 9.06 1.85
C ASN A 125 -17.84 9.73 3.09
N LEU A 126 -16.84 10.59 2.95
CA LEU A 126 -16.08 11.17 4.07
C LEU A 126 -15.68 10.09 5.07
N ALA A 127 -15.17 8.96 4.55
CA ALA A 127 -15.00 7.75 5.32
C ALA A 127 -13.76 7.82 6.23
N LEU A 128 -13.87 7.35 7.48
CA LEU A 128 -12.71 7.19 8.36
C LEU A 128 -11.75 6.12 7.83
N ILE A 129 -12.31 5.01 7.34
CA ILE A 129 -11.56 3.90 6.74
C ILE A 129 -12.32 3.44 5.50
N THR A 130 -11.59 3.20 4.41
CA THR A 130 -12.14 2.56 3.20
C THR A 130 -11.33 1.31 2.88
N ALA A 131 -12.05 0.24 2.55
CA ALA A 131 -11.45 -1.04 2.18
C ALA A 131 -12.14 -1.65 0.96
N PRO A 132 -11.40 -2.21 -0.01
CA PRO A 132 -12.01 -3.00 -1.07
C PRO A 132 -12.49 -4.35 -0.54
N THR A 133 -13.56 -4.88 -1.11
CA THR A 133 -14.04 -6.22 -0.80
C THR A 133 -14.32 -7.02 -2.06
N TYR A 134 -14.12 -8.33 -1.96
CA TYR A 134 -14.52 -9.30 -2.97
C TYR A 134 -15.23 -10.47 -2.30
N ARG A 135 -16.52 -10.70 -2.64
CA ARG A 135 -17.36 -11.75 -2.06
C ARG A 135 -17.34 -11.74 -0.53
N GLY A 136 -17.44 -10.55 0.08
CA GLY A 136 -17.42 -10.35 1.53
C GLY A 136 -16.06 -10.45 2.21
N LYS A 137 -14.99 -10.78 1.47
CA LYS A 137 -13.62 -10.77 1.98
C LYS A 137 -12.99 -9.40 1.76
N MET A 138 -12.49 -8.79 2.83
CA MET A 138 -11.76 -7.53 2.77
C MET A 138 -10.38 -7.72 2.15
N GLY A 139 -9.98 -6.79 1.28
CA GLY A 139 -8.72 -6.76 0.57
C GLY A 139 -7.88 -5.52 0.89
N HIS A 140 -6.99 -5.19 -0.05
CA HIS A 140 -6.06 -4.06 0.00
C HIS A 140 -6.07 -3.28 -1.33
N PRO A 141 -5.64 -1.99 -1.29
CA PRO A 141 -5.14 -1.20 -0.17
C PRO A 141 -6.23 -0.77 0.80
N LEU A 142 -5.82 -0.37 2.01
CA LEU A 142 -6.69 0.30 2.97
C LEU A 142 -6.44 1.80 2.94
N LEU A 143 -7.49 2.60 2.95
CA LEU A 143 -7.41 4.06 3.02
C LEU A 143 -7.90 4.54 4.39
N PHE A 144 -7.25 5.55 4.93
CA PHE A 144 -7.52 6.12 6.24
C PHE A 144 -7.58 7.64 6.15
N ALA A 145 -8.60 8.24 6.75
CA ALA A 145 -8.66 9.67 6.98
C ALA A 145 -7.67 10.12 8.08
N ASN A 146 -7.37 11.40 8.15
CA ASN A 146 -6.42 11.94 9.13
C ASN A 146 -6.81 11.64 10.59
N GLU A 147 -8.09 11.59 10.88
CA GLU A 147 -8.65 11.25 12.20
C GLU A 147 -8.15 9.89 12.72
N MET A 148 -7.79 8.99 11.83
CA MET A 148 -7.26 7.68 12.19
C MET A 148 -5.77 7.70 12.57
N ARG A 149 -5.08 8.85 12.41
CA ARG A 149 -3.64 8.95 12.66
C ARG A 149 -3.22 8.51 14.05
N SER A 150 -3.97 8.92 15.07
CA SER A 150 -3.65 8.55 16.46
C SER A 150 -3.78 7.03 16.69
N HIS A 151 -4.78 6.39 16.11
CA HIS A 151 -4.95 4.95 16.16
C HIS A 151 -3.82 4.21 15.44
N LEU A 152 -3.43 4.69 14.24
CA LEU A 152 -2.32 4.13 13.48
C LEU A 152 -0.95 4.32 14.16
N ALA A 153 -0.75 5.43 14.87
CA ALA A 153 0.50 5.70 15.58
C ALA A 153 0.69 4.84 16.84
N ASN A 154 -0.41 4.27 17.38
CA ASN A 154 -0.40 3.47 18.60
C ASN A 154 -0.53 1.95 18.34
N ILE A 155 -0.48 1.49 17.08
CA ILE A 155 -0.51 0.05 16.79
C ILE A 155 0.69 -0.69 17.37
N GLN A 156 0.45 -1.90 17.87
CA GLN A 156 1.50 -2.75 18.42
C GLN A 156 1.41 -4.16 17.80
N GLU A 157 2.55 -4.76 17.49
CA GLU A 157 2.57 -6.12 16.90
C GLU A 157 1.94 -7.15 17.85
N SER A 158 2.14 -6.99 19.15
CA SER A 158 1.57 -7.84 20.20
C SER A 158 0.04 -7.83 20.27
N SER A 159 -0.60 -6.75 19.78
CA SER A 159 -2.06 -6.59 19.72
C SER A 159 -2.59 -6.64 18.29
N LEU A 160 -2.06 -7.53 17.43
CA LEU A 160 -2.45 -7.72 16.04
C LEU A 160 -2.12 -6.55 15.10
N GLY A 161 -1.45 -5.50 15.56
CA GLY A 161 -1.04 -4.36 14.72
C GLY A 161 -2.22 -3.68 14.02
N LEU A 162 -2.10 -3.47 12.71
CA LEU A 162 -3.15 -2.82 11.91
C LEU A 162 -4.48 -3.59 11.93
N ARG A 163 -4.45 -4.92 12.11
CA ARG A 163 -5.67 -5.74 12.18
C ARG A 163 -6.55 -5.37 13.37
N GLN A 164 -5.94 -4.96 14.49
CA GLN A 164 -6.71 -4.50 15.66
C GLN A 164 -7.52 -3.26 15.30
N VAL A 165 -6.90 -2.26 14.64
CA VAL A 165 -7.62 -1.05 14.19
C VAL A 165 -8.78 -1.41 13.26
N ILE A 166 -8.56 -2.33 12.32
CA ILE A 166 -9.63 -2.77 11.42
C ILE A 166 -10.76 -3.47 12.17
N GLN A 167 -10.48 -4.27 13.19
CA GLN A 167 -11.50 -4.92 14.01
C GLN A 167 -12.30 -3.91 14.84
N ASP A 168 -11.63 -2.97 15.49
CA ASP A 168 -12.25 -1.97 16.34
C ASP A 168 -13.18 -1.02 15.57
N PHE A 169 -12.81 -0.72 14.33
CA PHE A 169 -13.56 0.19 13.44
C PHE A 169 -14.41 -0.54 12.39
N TYR A 170 -14.50 -1.88 12.43
CA TYR A 170 -15.18 -2.66 11.40
C TYR A 170 -16.59 -2.16 11.03
N PRO A 171 -17.47 -1.76 11.99
CA PRO A 171 -18.82 -1.31 11.69
C PRO A 171 -18.90 -0.01 10.88
N VAL A 172 -17.84 0.81 10.87
CA VAL A 172 -17.80 2.12 10.20
C VAL A 172 -16.89 2.15 8.97
N ILE A 173 -16.36 0.99 8.58
CA ILE A 173 -15.54 0.88 7.37
C ILE A 173 -16.44 1.03 6.14
N CYS A 174 -16.11 1.98 5.27
CA CYS A 174 -16.66 2.06 3.93
C CYS A 174 -16.12 0.89 3.08
N GLN A 175 -16.95 -0.12 2.86
CA GLN A 175 -16.61 -1.30 2.08
C GLN A 175 -16.99 -1.10 0.62
N VAL A 176 -15.99 -1.10 -0.26
CA VAL A 176 -16.18 -0.95 -1.71
C VAL A 176 -16.12 -2.32 -2.36
N ALA A 177 -17.25 -2.78 -2.89
CA ALA A 177 -17.35 -4.10 -3.51
C ALA A 177 -16.78 -4.12 -4.93
N PHE A 178 -15.92 -5.09 -5.21
CA PHE A 178 -15.37 -5.37 -6.53
C PHE A 178 -15.80 -6.75 -7.01
N GLU A 179 -16.03 -6.89 -8.31
CA GLU A 179 -16.31 -8.19 -8.94
C GLU A 179 -15.03 -8.98 -9.26
N ASN A 180 -13.88 -8.29 -9.32
CA ASN A 180 -12.59 -8.89 -9.59
C ASN A 180 -11.90 -9.33 -8.27
N PRO A 181 -11.40 -10.60 -8.17
CA PRO A 181 -10.68 -11.09 -7.01
C PRO A 181 -9.34 -10.39 -6.78
N GLU A 182 -8.87 -9.57 -7.69
CA GLU A 182 -7.58 -8.87 -7.63
C GLU A 182 -7.35 -8.20 -6.27
N VAL A 183 -8.37 -7.53 -5.72
CA VAL A 183 -8.29 -6.78 -4.45
C VAL A 183 -7.93 -7.64 -3.23
N VAL A 184 -8.09 -8.97 -3.31
CA VAL A 184 -7.79 -9.92 -2.22
C VAL A 184 -6.60 -10.84 -2.52
N VAL A 185 -5.93 -10.63 -3.65
CA VAL A 185 -4.78 -11.45 -4.06
C VAL A 185 -3.49 -10.83 -3.55
N ASP A 186 -2.66 -11.65 -2.90
CA ASP A 186 -1.30 -11.33 -2.50
C ASP A 186 -0.32 -12.23 -3.25
N ILE A 187 0.71 -11.68 -3.88
CA ILE A 187 1.75 -12.42 -4.60
C ILE A 187 2.74 -13.00 -3.58
N ASN A 188 2.43 -14.17 -3.07
CA ASN A 188 3.21 -14.81 -2.01
C ASN A 188 4.01 -16.04 -2.47
N THR A 189 3.70 -16.59 -3.66
CA THR A 189 4.40 -17.76 -4.22
C THR A 189 4.66 -17.58 -5.71
N PRO A 190 5.65 -18.31 -6.28
CA PRO A 190 5.94 -18.26 -7.72
C PRO A 190 4.73 -18.59 -8.60
N GLU A 191 3.86 -19.52 -8.17
CA GLU A 191 2.68 -19.95 -8.93
C GLU A 191 1.65 -18.80 -9.00
N ILE A 192 1.42 -18.10 -7.87
CA ILE A 192 0.51 -16.94 -7.84
C ILE A 192 1.10 -15.82 -8.70
N TYR A 193 2.41 -15.58 -8.62
CA TYR A 193 3.09 -14.58 -9.44
C TYR A 193 2.88 -14.87 -10.94
N GLN A 194 3.16 -16.08 -11.40
CA GLN A 194 3.00 -16.45 -12.82
C GLN A 194 1.56 -16.26 -13.30
N LYS A 195 0.58 -16.68 -12.48
CA LYS A 195 -0.83 -16.50 -12.80
C LYS A 195 -1.22 -15.03 -12.92
N CYS A 196 -0.80 -14.19 -11.99
CA CYS A 196 -1.11 -12.77 -12.00
C CYS A 196 -0.36 -12.05 -13.14
N PHE A 197 0.92 -12.33 -13.33
CA PHE A 197 1.73 -11.74 -14.40
C PHE A 197 1.12 -11.99 -15.78
N GLY A 198 0.67 -13.23 -16.04
CA GLY A 198 -0.04 -13.56 -17.29
C GLY A 198 -1.32 -12.76 -17.51
N LEU A 199 -2.08 -12.48 -16.46
CA LEU A 199 -3.30 -11.66 -16.55
C LEU A 199 -2.99 -10.18 -16.82
N TYR A 200 -1.99 -9.61 -16.15
CA TYR A 200 -1.62 -8.21 -16.31
C TYR A 200 -0.91 -7.92 -17.63
N SER A 201 -0.10 -8.85 -18.14
CA SER A 201 0.61 -8.69 -19.43
C SER A 201 -0.31 -8.77 -20.64
N THR A 202 -1.56 -9.19 -20.48
CA THR A 202 -2.58 -9.26 -21.57
C THR A 202 -3.60 -8.11 -21.51
N LEU A 203 -3.50 -7.22 -20.53
CA LEU A 203 -4.33 -6.01 -20.48
C LEU A 203 -3.80 -4.99 -21.50
N PRO A 204 -4.69 -4.37 -22.31
CA PRO A 204 -4.34 -3.37 -23.32
C PRO A 204 -3.82 -2.08 -22.67
#